data_133ac86a2ca57c56604b51f1930f06db
#
_entry.id   133ac86a2ca57c56604b51f1930f06db
#
_cell.length_a   1.000
_cell.length_b   1.000
_cell.length_c   1.000
_cell.angle_alpha   90.00
_cell.angle_beta   90.00
_cell.angle_gamma   90.00
#
_symmetry.space_group_name_H-M   'P 1'
#
loop_
_entity.id
_entity.type
_entity.pdbx_description
1 polymer ?
#
loop_
_entity_poly.entity_id
_entity_poly.type
_entity_poly.pdbx_seq_one_letter_code
_entity_poly.pdbx_strand_id
1 'polypeptide(L)'
;MKKLPLYRFLIVLITATVVFASCKKEQSNVRLNPKLATSQVLNVKSDSATVVGFVVASGDGFSERGVCYSTQTGPTISDSKVTFTDQVTKATFNVKLSGLAYATVYYARAYAINANGTIYGEEVTFTTLPVVPTLTTAAITAITGNSATGGGNVTVGGGADVTARGICFGKNHNPTVSDSKTANGTGTGAFISALASLKGNTIYYVRAYATNSAGTGYGPEVTFTTHVDLPVVTTTAVTGITKIAAVSGGEVTYDGGGPVTARGLAWGTTASPTIDGSIIDGGTGTGVFVSNLTGLTLFTTYHVRAYATNSAGTAYGIDVQFTTLANTRTWNIPGDYVATSYPGTTLADWSPDKSPQIKSTVTAPDNLEGYVYMAKTSNQWKFATQLNWDGPNYVAGTVSGTLSESGDNIASPAGYYKIKVNAAPTPMTYTAVATVWGVIGDASPNGWNDETALTYNPTLRTWTSGMSLTAAYMKFRANHSWDYNYGSDLADGTLSAGGADIQVSLAADYAITLDLSHPNAYTYSVNRWGLIGDATPDGWNSDQNLTWDATNKVFKVTLNLVVGAIKFRANDAWDLNYGGDISALTSGGADIAIASAGNYTITFDPWGLTATITKN
;
A
#
# COMPACT_ATOMS: atom_id res chain seq x y z
N MET A 1 25.04 -19.32 18.29
CA MET A 1 26.02 -20.22 18.92
C MET A 1 27.36 -19.50 18.97
N LYS A 2 27.71 -18.89 20.09
CA LYS A 2 29.09 -18.45 20.39
C LYS A 2 29.35 -18.84 21.83
N LYS A 3 30.37 -19.67 22.00
CA LYS A 3 30.78 -20.34 23.23
C LYS A 3 31.35 -19.31 24.22
N LEU A 4 30.88 -19.34 25.49
CA LEU A 4 31.57 -18.71 26.60
C LEU A 4 32.83 -19.50 26.97
N PRO A 5 33.91 -18.87 27.37
CA PRO A 5 35.06 -19.56 27.91
C PRO A 5 34.87 -19.84 29.41
N LEU A 6 35.13 -21.10 29.75
CA LEU A 6 35.09 -21.68 31.08
C LEU A 6 36.35 -21.21 31.85
N TYR A 7 36.19 -20.37 32.90
CA TYR A 7 37.28 -20.07 33.84
C TYR A 7 37.50 -21.25 34.78
N ARG A 8 38.69 -21.83 34.68
CA ARG A 8 39.17 -22.91 35.58
C ARG A 8 39.53 -22.27 36.95
N PHE A 9 38.83 -22.71 38.01
CA PHE A 9 39.28 -22.49 39.40
C PHE A 9 40.48 -23.36 39.64
N LEU A 10 41.63 -22.74 39.99
CA LEU A 10 42.81 -23.44 40.47
C LEU A 10 42.74 -23.53 41.99
N ILE A 11 42.40 -24.72 42.52
CA ILE A 11 42.50 -25.04 43.96
C ILE A 11 43.95 -25.37 44.26
N VAL A 12 44.63 -24.50 44.97
CA VAL A 12 45.96 -24.80 45.53
C VAL A 12 45.78 -25.53 46.87
N LEU A 13 45.97 -26.83 46.85
CA LEU A 13 46.01 -27.65 48.05
C LEU A 13 47.42 -27.59 48.64
N ILE A 14 47.59 -26.86 49.77
CA ILE A 14 48.85 -26.87 50.52
C ILE A 14 48.81 -28.03 51.53
N THR A 15 49.53 -29.11 51.25
CA THR A 15 49.80 -30.18 52.20
C THR A 15 50.88 -29.73 53.20
N ALA A 16 50.44 -29.52 54.42
CA ALA A 16 51.38 -29.30 55.53
C ALA A 16 51.87 -30.65 56.08
N THR A 17 53.14 -30.95 55.84
CA THR A 17 53.83 -32.06 56.53
C THR A 17 54.15 -31.66 57.95
N VAL A 18 53.53 -32.36 58.92
CA VAL A 18 53.81 -32.18 60.36
C VAL A 18 55.03 -33.02 60.70
N VAL A 19 56.15 -32.39 61.06
CA VAL A 19 57.30 -33.04 61.66
C VAL A 19 57.15 -32.93 63.18
N PHE A 20 56.90 -34.06 63.86
CA PHE A 20 56.95 -34.15 65.33
C PHE A 20 58.40 -34.18 65.78
N ALA A 21 58.91 -33.06 66.31
CA ALA A 21 60.11 -33.06 67.13
C ALA A 21 59.69 -32.92 68.57
N SER A 22 59.96 -33.96 69.38
CA SER A 22 59.82 -33.98 70.85
C SER A 22 60.84 -32.97 71.44
N CYS A 23 60.31 -31.95 72.07
CA CYS A 23 61.16 -31.07 72.90
C CYS A 23 60.53 -30.90 74.27
N LYS A 24 61.34 -31.04 75.29
CA LYS A 24 61.08 -30.92 76.71
C LYS A 24 60.38 -29.57 77.06
N LYS A 25 59.45 -29.69 77.98
CA LYS A 25 58.67 -28.67 78.61
C LYS A 25 59.57 -27.66 79.30
N GLU A 26 59.98 -26.58 78.69
CA GLU A 26 60.32 -25.34 79.36
C GLU A 26 59.07 -24.46 79.43
N GLN A 27 58.68 -24.13 80.72
CA GLN A 27 57.64 -23.10 80.90
C GLN A 27 58.21 -21.73 80.53
N SER A 28 58.17 -21.38 79.25
CA SER A 28 58.32 -19.99 78.88
C SER A 28 56.91 -19.35 78.90
N ASN A 29 56.77 -18.30 79.69
CA ASN A 29 55.59 -17.45 79.74
C ASN A 29 55.43 -16.63 78.40
N VAL A 30 55.67 -17.25 77.25
CA VAL A 30 55.46 -16.60 75.99
C VAL A 30 53.97 -16.66 75.67
N ARG A 31 53.25 -15.60 75.87
CA ARG A 31 51.88 -15.42 75.50
C ARG A 31 51.79 -15.41 73.96
N LEU A 32 51.10 -16.39 73.37
CA LEU A 32 50.90 -16.51 71.92
C LEU A 32 49.71 -15.69 71.49
N ASN A 33 49.94 -14.77 70.59
CA ASN A 33 48.87 -13.96 70.00
C ASN A 33 48.05 -14.81 69.05
N PRO A 34 46.73 -14.61 68.97
CA PRO A 34 45.90 -15.26 67.93
C PRO A 34 46.41 -14.86 66.54
N LYS A 35 46.32 -15.75 65.57
CA LYS A 35 46.57 -15.47 64.17
C LYS A 35 45.25 -15.50 63.41
N LEU A 36 44.93 -14.42 62.75
CA LEU A 36 43.70 -14.21 62.02
C LEU A 36 43.97 -14.06 60.53
N ALA A 37 43.01 -14.45 59.72
CA ALA A 37 42.90 -14.08 58.31
C ALA A 37 41.53 -13.47 58.06
N THR A 38 41.50 -12.44 57.24
CA THR A 38 40.26 -11.98 56.59
C THR A 38 40.20 -12.69 55.24
N SER A 39 39.23 -13.58 55.06
CA SER A 39 39.25 -14.55 53.95
C SER A 39 38.63 -13.98 52.67
N GLN A 40 37.41 -13.51 52.77
CA GLN A 40 36.65 -13.02 51.60
C GLN A 40 35.47 -12.15 52.04
N VAL A 41 34.92 -11.45 51.06
CA VAL A 41 33.66 -10.71 51.21
C VAL A 41 32.60 -11.36 50.36
N LEU A 42 31.46 -11.64 50.95
CA LEU A 42 30.31 -12.31 50.34
C LEU A 42 29.06 -11.43 50.42
N ASN A 43 28.10 -11.71 49.56
CA ASN A 43 26.76 -11.09 49.58
C ASN A 43 26.83 -9.54 49.64
N VAL A 44 27.71 -8.95 48.86
CA VAL A 44 27.80 -7.48 48.75
C VAL A 44 26.50 -6.96 48.12
N LYS A 45 25.85 -6.05 48.86
CA LYS A 45 24.65 -5.31 48.45
C LYS A 45 24.95 -3.81 48.47
N SER A 46 23.92 -3.01 48.25
CA SER A 46 24.04 -1.55 48.29
C SER A 46 24.26 -1.01 49.73
N ASP A 47 23.79 -1.71 50.73
CA ASP A 47 23.78 -1.27 52.15
C ASP A 47 24.45 -2.25 53.10
N SER A 48 24.96 -3.37 52.60
CA SER A 48 25.47 -4.45 53.44
C SER A 48 26.46 -5.37 52.71
N ALA A 49 27.29 -6.05 53.47
CA ALA A 49 28.19 -7.09 53.00
C ALA A 49 28.44 -8.09 54.13
N THR A 50 28.91 -9.28 53.80
CA THR A 50 29.34 -10.29 54.77
C THR A 50 30.83 -10.50 54.62
N VAL A 51 31.60 -10.22 55.69
CA VAL A 51 33.03 -10.46 55.71
C VAL A 51 33.31 -11.77 56.48
N VAL A 52 34.12 -12.62 55.88
CA VAL A 52 34.50 -13.91 56.47
C VAL A 52 35.85 -13.79 57.14
N GLY A 53 35.86 -13.92 58.46
CA GLY A 53 37.07 -14.04 59.26
C GLY A 53 37.41 -15.49 59.56
N PHE A 54 38.69 -15.79 59.65
CA PHE A 54 39.20 -17.10 60.00
C PHE A 54 40.26 -17.02 61.08
N VAL A 55 40.08 -17.79 62.14
CA VAL A 55 41.07 -17.96 63.19
C VAL A 55 42.07 -19.06 62.76
N VAL A 56 43.26 -18.64 62.33
CA VAL A 56 44.35 -19.55 61.94
C VAL A 56 44.94 -20.26 63.12
N ALA A 57 45.14 -19.53 64.23
CA ALA A 57 45.56 -20.05 65.52
C ALA A 57 44.92 -19.24 66.65
N SER A 58 44.41 -19.90 67.69
CA SER A 58 43.75 -19.20 68.81
C SER A 58 44.74 -18.57 69.79
N GLY A 59 46.01 -18.95 69.76
CA GLY A 59 47.00 -18.50 70.77
C GLY A 59 46.52 -18.82 72.23
N ASP A 60 46.67 -17.83 73.11
CA ASP A 60 46.14 -17.92 74.50
C ASP A 60 44.65 -17.55 74.59
N GLY A 61 43.92 -17.58 73.46
CA GLY A 61 42.50 -17.23 73.33
C GLY A 61 42.31 -15.72 73.04
N PHE A 62 41.02 -15.34 72.97
CA PHE A 62 40.63 -13.94 72.80
C PHE A 62 39.32 -13.66 73.53
N SER A 63 39.17 -12.42 74.01
CA SER A 63 37.98 -11.97 74.71
C SER A 63 36.91 -11.42 73.76
N GLU A 64 37.32 -10.95 72.62
CA GLU A 64 36.42 -10.41 71.55
C GLU A 64 37.03 -10.73 70.20
N ARG A 65 36.19 -11.01 69.23
CA ARG A 65 36.54 -11.09 67.81
C ARG A 65 35.42 -10.51 66.96
N GLY A 66 35.78 -10.07 65.78
CA GLY A 66 34.80 -9.50 64.85
C GLY A 66 35.46 -8.98 63.58
N VAL A 67 34.83 -7.99 62.98
CA VAL A 67 35.32 -7.29 61.80
C VAL A 67 35.26 -5.81 62.08
N CYS A 68 36.39 -5.10 61.89
CA CYS A 68 36.41 -3.64 61.78
C CYS A 68 36.46 -3.23 60.32
N TYR A 69 35.85 -2.09 60.00
CA TYR A 69 35.74 -1.60 58.64
C TYR A 69 35.68 -0.07 58.57
N SER A 70 36.14 0.49 57.46
CA SER A 70 36.18 1.93 57.22
C SER A 70 36.17 2.20 55.73
N THR A 71 35.93 3.45 55.34
CA THR A 71 36.17 3.96 53.97
C THR A 71 37.64 4.35 53.75
N GLN A 72 38.47 4.27 54.77
CA GLN A 72 39.92 4.49 54.74
C GLN A 72 40.65 3.14 54.89
N THR A 73 41.86 3.04 54.34
CA THR A 73 42.73 1.87 54.45
C THR A 73 43.19 1.66 55.89
N GLY A 74 43.47 0.41 56.26
CA GLY A 74 43.97 0.06 57.56
C GLY A 74 42.97 0.17 58.73
N PRO A 75 41.67 -0.25 58.56
CA PRO A 75 40.66 -0.07 59.59
C PRO A 75 41.10 -0.75 60.91
N THR A 76 40.78 -0.11 62.00
CA THR A 76 41.06 -0.56 63.35
C THR A 76 39.78 -0.69 64.17
N ILE A 77 39.84 -1.24 65.40
CA ILE A 77 38.69 -1.28 66.32
C ILE A 77 38.19 0.10 66.77
N SER A 78 38.92 1.15 66.49
CA SER A 78 38.49 2.56 66.69
C SER A 78 37.60 3.10 65.63
N ASP A 79 37.57 2.42 64.45
CA ASP A 79 36.68 2.70 63.38
C ASP A 79 35.34 1.90 63.61
N SER A 80 34.52 1.81 62.58
CA SER A 80 33.31 0.98 62.64
C SER A 80 33.68 -0.48 62.83
N LYS A 81 33.02 -1.14 63.80
CA LYS A 81 33.23 -2.57 64.03
C LYS A 81 31.93 -3.31 64.32
N VAL A 82 31.92 -4.59 63.99
CA VAL A 82 30.85 -5.53 64.34
C VAL A 82 31.49 -6.72 65.03
N THR A 83 31.09 -6.94 66.29
CA THR A 83 31.57 -8.05 67.13
C THR A 83 30.82 -9.32 66.73
N PHE A 84 31.57 -10.42 66.63
CA PHE A 84 30.99 -11.75 66.42
C PHE A 84 30.69 -12.38 67.77
N THR A 85 29.41 -12.58 68.07
CA THR A 85 28.91 -12.99 69.37
C THR A 85 28.63 -14.50 69.52
N ASP A 86 28.75 -15.27 68.42
CA ASP A 86 28.49 -16.72 68.43
C ASP A 86 29.70 -17.53 68.93
N GLN A 87 29.48 -18.79 69.30
CA GLN A 87 30.46 -19.59 70.06
C GLN A 87 31.92 -19.53 69.60
N VAL A 88 32.81 -19.39 70.54
CA VAL A 88 34.27 -19.20 70.40
C VAL A 88 34.98 -20.39 69.70
N THR A 89 34.31 -21.52 69.51
CA THR A 89 34.90 -22.78 69.01
C THR A 89 34.99 -22.89 67.49
N LYS A 90 34.30 -22.04 66.71
CA LYS A 90 34.36 -22.09 65.25
C LYS A 90 35.53 -21.30 64.71
N ALA A 91 36.39 -21.96 63.92
CA ALA A 91 37.51 -21.28 63.26
C ALA A 91 37.05 -20.20 62.27
N THR A 92 35.98 -20.50 61.47
CA THR A 92 35.41 -19.54 60.54
C THR A 92 34.25 -18.78 61.19
N PHE A 93 34.17 -17.48 60.95
CA PHE A 93 33.06 -16.64 61.40
C PHE A 93 32.66 -15.63 60.33
N ASN A 94 31.36 -15.48 60.13
CA ASN A 94 30.77 -14.60 59.13
C ASN A 94 30.17 -13.38 59.87
N VAL A 95 30.63 -12.20 59.50
CA VAL A 95 30.13 -10.97 60.10
C VAL A 95 29.39 -10.16 59.05
N LYS A 96 28.09 -9.94 59.28
CA LYS A 96 27.28 -9.09 58.43
C LYS A 96 27.52 -7.62 58.82
N LEU A 97 28.04 -6.86 57.88
CA LEU A 97 28.09 -5.40 57.92
C LEU A 97 26.78 -4.85 57.32
N SER A 98 26.17 -3.87 57.99
CA SER A 98 24.92 -3.23 57.55
C SER A 98 24.99 -1.71 57.76
N GLY A 99 24.08 -0.96 57.09
CA GLY A 99 24.08 0.49 57.13
C GLY A 99 25.22 1.10 56.34
N LEU A 100 25.76 0.36 55.37
CA LEU A 100 26.83 0.86 54.50
C LEU A 100 26.26 1.87 53.49
N ALA A 101 27.06 2.84 53.08
CA ALA A 101 26.73 3.74 51.98
C ALA A 101 26.86 2.98 50.66
N TYR A 102 25.96 3.19 49.70
CA TYR A 102 25.99 2.58 48.38
C TYR A 102 27.15 3.10 47.51
N ALA A 103 27.57 2.29 46.56
CA ALA A 103 28.63 2.60 45.59
C ALA A 103 29.92 3.13 46.28
N THR A 104 30.20 2.64 47.48
CA THR A 104 31.29 3.12 48.32
C THR A 104 32.30 1.99 48.52
N VAL A 105 33.56 2.35 48.39
CA VAL A 105 34.67 1.43 48.69
C VAL A 105 34.84 1.36 50.21
N TYR A 106 34.86 0.13 50.70
CA TYR A 106 35.14 -0.20 52.10
C TYR A 106 36.35 -1.12 52.18
N TYR A 107 37.13 -0.90 53.25
CA TYR A 107 38.21 -1.75 53.69
C TYR A 107 37.77 -2.45 54.98
N ALA A 108 38.06 -3.74 55.10
CA ALA A 108 37.62 -4.53 56.26
C ALA A 108 38.71 -5.50 56.70
N ARG A 109 38.83 -5.69 58.03
CA ARG A 109 39.78 -6.60 58.65
C ARG A 109 39.10 -7.38 59.76
N ALA A 110 39.34 -8.68 59.79
CA ALA A 110 39.04 -9.46 60.99
C ALA A 110 39.92 -8.98 62.14
N TYR A 111 39.38 -8.86 63.32
CA TYR A 111 40.14 -8.52 64.53
C TYR A 111 39.86 -9.52 65.64
N ALA A 112 40.81 -9.66 66.56
CA ALA A 112 40.61 -10.30 67.85
C ALA A 112 41.36 -9.50 68.94
N ILE A 113 40.81 -9.47 70.18
CA ILE A 113 41.36 -8.77 71.33
C ILE A 113 41.70 -9.82 72.34
N ASN A 114 42.93 -9.78 72.85
CA ASN A 114 43.35 -10.56 73.98
C ASN A 114 44.10 -9.67 75.04
N ALA A 115 44.67 -10.24 76.09
CA ALA A 115 45.39 -9.53 77.11
C ALA A 115 46.65 -8.80 76.59
N ASN A 116 47.16 -9.15 75.41
CA ASN A 116 48.33 -8.53 74.78
C ASN A 116 48.00 -7.37 73.85
N GLY A 117 46.70 -7.15 73.56
CA GLY A 117 46.21 -6.09 72.63
C GLY A 117 45.31 -6.63 71.53
N THR A 118 45.16 -5.82 70.46
CA THR A 118 44.33 -6.11 69.31
C THR A 118 45.20 -6.60 68.16
N ILE A 119 44.77 -7.68 67.55
CA ILE A 119 45.41 -8.29 66.38
C ILE A 119 44.43 -8.28 65.22
N TYR A 120 44.97 -7.99 64.06
CA TYR A 120 44.20 -7.84 62.82
C TYR A 120 44.62 -8.88 61.79
N GLY A 121 43.64 -9.39 60.99
CA GLY A 121 43.88 -10.13 59.75
C GLY A 121 44.28 -9.21 58.61
N GLU A 122 44.62 -9.79 57.46
CA GLU A 122 44.86 -9.03 56.22
C GLU A 122 43.64 -8.20 55.86
N GLU A 123 43.86 -7.07 55.20
CA GLU A 123 42.80 -6.17 54.73
C GLU A 123 42.15 -6.75 53.47
N VAL A 124 40.84 -6.71 53.40
CA VAL A 124 40.05 -6.97 52.19
C VAL A 124 39.29 -5.70 51.76
N THR A 125 39.21 -5.47 50.48
CA THR A 125 38.49 -4.35 49.90
C THR A 125 37.24 -4.82 49.16
N PHE A 126 36.16 -4.10 49.29
CA PHE A 126 34.95 -4.33 48.50
C PHE A 126 34.24 -3.01 48.22
N THR A 127 33.47 -2.96 47.15
CA THR A 127 32.63 -1.82 46.80
C THR A 127 31.17 -2.24 46.90
N THR A 128 30.37 -1.52 47.67
CA THR A 128 28.92 -1.73 47.74
C THR A 128 28.27 -1.46 46.42
N LEU A 129 27.18 -2.15 46.13
CA LEU A 129 26.44 -2.00 44.87
C LEU A 129 25.78 -0.63 44.78
N PRO A 130 25.61 -0.07 43.60
CA PRO A 130 24.81 1.13 43.37
C PRO A 130 23.34 0.87 43.66
N VAL A 131 22.56 1.94 43.81
CA VAL A 131 21.09 1.92 43.89
C VAL A 131 20.49 2.59 42.67
N VAL A 132 19.20 2.36 42.42
CA VAL A 132 18.48 3.02 41.32
C VAL A 132 18.52 4.56 41.50
N PRO A 133 18.50 5.33 40.40
CA PRO A 133 18.48 6.80 40.49
C PRO A 133 17.25 7.32 41.22
N THR A 134 17.40 8.45 41.90
CA THR A 134 16.30 9.21 42.50
C THR A 134 15.99 10.44 41.66
N LEU A 135 14.70 10.68 41.42
CA LEU A 135 14.29 11.76 40.52
C LEU A 135 12.88 12.27 40.85
N THR A 136 12.57 13.43 40.31
CA THR A 136 11.24 14.06 40.37
C THR A 136 10.62 14.11 38.98
N THR A 137 9.29 14.02 38.90
CA THR A 137 8.51 14.27 37.66
C THR A 137 8.05 15.73 37.67
N ALA A 138 8.28 16.45 36.58
CA ALA A 138 7.81 17.82 36.42
C ALA A 138 6.31 17.86 36.09
N ALA A 139 5.67 18.98 36.43
CA ALA A 139 4.29 19.25 36.02
C ALA A 139 4.16 19.25 34.49
N ILE A 140 3.02 18.79 33.98
CA ILE A 140 2.75 18.78 32.56
C ILE A 140 2.19 20.13 32.14
N THR A 141 2.69 20.66 31.02
CA THR A 141 2.36 21.97 30.47
C THR A 141 2.09 21.88 28.96
N ALA A 142 1.70 22.99 28.34
CA ALA A 142 1.40 23.07 26.90
C ALA A 142 0.50 21.92 26.40
N ILE A 143 -0.53 21.59 27.17
CA ILE A 143 -1.46 20.50 26.86
C ILE A 143 -2.34 20.91 25.67
N THR A 144 -2.38 20.07 24.65
CA THR A 144 -3.28 20.18 23.48
C THR A 144 -4.16 18.94 23.39
N GLY A 145 -4.87 18.75 22.28
CA GLY A 145 -5.62 17.52 22.02
C GLY A 145 -4.72 16.29 21.77
N ASN A 146 -3.52 16.49 21.24
CA ASN A 146 -2.66 15.39 20.79
C ASN A 146 -1.21 15.48 21.29
N SER A 147 -0.87 16.49 22.09
CA SER A 147 0.48 16.71 22.62
C SER A 147 0.48 17.35 24.00
N ALA A 148 1.61 17.24 24.70
CA ALA A 148 1.89 17.94 25.93
C ALA A 148 3.41 18.07 26.14
N THR A 149 3.84 18.92 27.07
CA THR A 149 5.23 19.05 27.49
C THR A 149 5.35 18.61 28.94
N GLY A 150 6.28 17.71 29.22
CA GLY A 150 6.62 17.25 30.54
C GLY A 150 8.14 17.31 30.79
N GLY A 151 8.59 16.60 31.79
CA GLY A 151 10.02 16.52 32.12
C GLY A 151 10.28 15.89 33.48
N GLY A 152 11.47 16.02 33.95
CA GLY A 152 11.88 15.55 35.26
C GLY A 152 13.26 16.08 35.64
N ASN A 153 13.66 15.75 36.87
CA ASN A 153 15.00 16.05 37.34
C ASN A 153 15.59 14.82 38.04
N VAL A 154 16.66 14.29 37.52
CA VAL A 154 17.42 13.22 38.17
C VAL A 154 18.32 13.87 39.24
N THR A 155 17.88 13.79 40.49
CA THR A 155 18.55 14.45 41.63
C THR A 155 19.77 13.71 42.12
N VAL A 156 19.73 12.35 42.03
CA VAL A 156 20.83 11.48 42.44
C VAL A 156 20.98 10.33 41.46
N GLY A 157 22.18 10.06 40.97
CA GLY A 157 22.48 8.97 40.03
C GLY A 157 22.57 7.58 40.67
N GLY A 158 22.53 7.48 42.00
CA GLY A 158 22.56 6.21 42.72
C GLY A 158 23.92 5.53 42.77
N GLY A 159 25.01 6.28 42.54
CA GLY A 159 26.38 5.76 42.59
C GLY A 159 26.86 5.04 41.34
N ALA A 160 26.09 5.13 40.24
CA ALA A 160 26.49 4.65 38.93
C ALA A 160 25.99 5.62 37.85
N ASP A 161 26.60 5.57 36.67
CA ASP A 161 26.22 6.43 35.55
C ASP A 161 24.78 6.19 35.10
N VAL A 162 24.04 7.27 34.97
CA VAL A 162 22.69 7.22 34.40
C VAL A 162 22.81 7.10 32.87
N THR A 163 22.47 5.94 32.38
CA THR A 163 22.61 5.55 30.96
C THR A 163 21.39 5.88 30.10
N ALA A 164 20.24 6.14 30.74
CA ALA A 164 19.03 6.58 30.04
C ALA A 164 18.14 7.37 31.01
N ARG A 165 17.44 8.39 30.48
CA ARG A 165 16.41 9.14 31.21
C ARG A 165 15.33 9.64 30.25
N GLY A 166 14.15 9.91 30.77
CA GLY A 166 13.01 10.38 30.02
C GLY A 166 11.72 10.34 30.82
N ILE A 167 10.60 10.35 30.13
CA ILE A 167 9.26 10.19 30.70
C ILE A 167 8.65 8.89 30.17
N CYS A 168 8.04 8.10 31.03
CA CYS A 168 7.08 7.06 30.64
C CYS A 168 5.65 7.56 30.90
N PHE A 169 4.74 7.21 30.02
CA PHE A 169 3.35 7.64 30.09
C PHE A 169 2.38 6.62 29.51
N GLY A 170 1.16 6.66 29.97
CA GLY A 170 0.11 5.75 29.54
C GLY A 170 -1.24 6.10 30.14
N LYS A 171 -2.25 5.27 29.85
CA LYS A 171 -3.62 5.42 30.37
C LYS A 171 -3.84 4.70 31.70
N ASN A 172 -2.89 3.91 32.11
CA ASN A 172 -2.91 3.18 33.38
C ASN A 172 -1.99 3.84 34.38
N HIS A 173 -2.33 3.69 35.67
CA HIS A 173 -1.48 4.15 36.78
C HIS A 173 -0.10 3.51 36.78
N ASN A 174 0.88 4.24 37.32
CA ASN A 174 2.26 3.81 37.48
C ASN A 174 2.94 3.34 36.19
N PRO A 175 2.92 4.15 35.10
CA PRO A 175 3.59 3.78 33.86
C PRO A 175 5.08 3.52 34.08
N THR A 176 5.62 2.56 33.34
CA THR A 176 6.99 2.08 33.41
C THR A 176 7.69 2.26 32.06
N VAL A 177 8.98 1.94 31.99
CA VAL A 177 9.73 1.95 30.72
C VAL A 177 9.26 0.91 29.69
N SER A 178 8.33 0.02 30.06
CA SER A 178 7.65 -0.90 29.16
C SER A 178 6.46 -0.28 28.43
N ASP A 179 5.95 0.85 28.94
CA ASP A 179 4.88 1.64 28.33
C ASP A 179 5.47 2.65 27.32
N SER A 180 4.64 3.56 26.82
CA SER A 180 5.13 4.65 25.97
C SER A 180 6.14 5.49 26.72
N LYS A 181 7.25 5.83 26.08
CA LYS A 181 8.33 6.59 26.71
C LYS A 181 9.06 7.51 25.74
N THR A 182 9.65 8.56 26.31
CA THR A 182 10.59 9.45 25.62
C THR A 182 12.03 9.08 25.99
N ALA A 183 12.99 9.48 25.17
CA ALA A 183 14.42 9.36 25.44
C ALA A 183 15.05 10.76 25.48
N ASN A 184 15.55 11.18 26.66
CA ASN A 184 16.08 12.51 26.90
C ASN A 184 17.56 12.51 27.30
N GLY A 185 18.31 11.52 26.76
CA GLY A 185 19.75 11.40 26.97
C GLY A 185 20.14 10.68 28.25
N THR A 186 21.27 11.05 28.82
CA THR A 186 21.95 10.39 29.95
C THR A 186 22.30 11.41 31.06
N GLY A 187 22.83 10.91 32.17
CA GLY A 187 23.32 11.76 33.26
C GLY A 187 22.24 12.30 34.19
N THR A 188 22.67 13.04 35.21
CA THR A 188 21.79 13.68 36.21
C THR A 188 21.32 15.05 35.73
N GLY A 189 20.43 15.71 36.51
CA GLY A 189 19.92 17.05 36.25
C GLY A 189 18.55 17.06 35.59
N ALA A 190 18.04 18.26 35.32
CA ALA A 190 16.72 18.48 34.73
C ALA A 190 16.69 18.15 33.22
N PHE A 191 15.54 17.75 32.73
CA PHE A 191 15.27 17.53 31.32
C PHE A 191 13.83 17.85 30.98
N ILE A 192 13.57 18.16 29.70
CA ILE A 192 12.25 18.43 29.12
C ILE A 192 11.95 17.37 28.10
N SER A 193 10.68 16.92 28.03
CA SER A 193 10.16 15.92 27.11
C SER A 193 8.94 16.43 26.38
N ALA A 194 8.88 16.26 25.07
CA ALA A 194 7.67 16.41 24.30
C ALA A 194 6.90 15.08 24.27
N LEU A 195 5.64 15.13 24.62
CA LEU A 195 4.67 14.04 24.49
C LEU A 195 3.86 14.29 23.21
N ALA A 196 3.80 13.33 22.31
CA ALA A 196 3.10 13.44 21.04
C ALA A 196 2.19 12.22 20.79
N SER A 197 1.33 12.33 19.79
CA SER A 197 0.39 11.26 19.39
C SER A 197 -0.55 10.84 20.52
N LEU A 198 -0.89 11.78 21.38
CA LEU A 198 -1.87 11.56 22.43
C LEU A 198 -3.29 11.53 21.81
N LYS A 199 -4.22 10.93 22.53
CA LYS A 199 -5.65 10.97 22.18
C LYS A 199 -6.31 12.14 22.89
N GLY A 200 -7.21 12.83 22.21
CA GLY A 200 -8.00 13.94 22.76
C GLY A 200 -8.90 13.48 23.91
N ASN A 201 -9.16 14.41 24.84
CA ASN A 201 -10.01 14.23 26.03
C ASN A 201 -9.70 12.94 26.79
N THR A 202 -8.42 12.65 26.95
CA THR A 202 -7.92 11.40 27.56
C THR A 202 -7.04 11.71 28.77
N ILE A 203 -7.27 11.01 29.86
CA ILE A 203 -6.42 11.06 31.04
C ILE A 203 -5.16 10.25 30.79
N TYR A 204 -4.02 10.87 31.07
CA TYR A 204 -2.71 10.23 31.03
C TYR A 204 -2.02 10.32 32.37
N TYR A 205 -1.34 9.24 32.74
CA TYR A 205 -0.44 9.12 33.88
C TYR A 205 0.99 9.18 33.38
N VAL A 206 1.84 9.94 34.08
CA VAL A 206 3.21 10.26 33.64
C VAL A 206 4.18 10.10 34.79
N ARG A 207 5.32 9.48 34.56
CA ARG A 207 6.44 9.42 35.50
C ARG A 207 7.74 9.69 34.75
N ALA A 208 8.59 10.50 35.34
CA ALA A 208 9.98 10.55 34.91
C ALA A 208 10.69 9.25 35.27
N TYR A 209 11.61 8.80 34.44
CA TYR A 209 12.45 7.63 34.70
C TYR A 209 13.93 7.94 34.46
N ALA A 210 14.78 7.20 35.16
CA ALA A 210 16.22 7.17 34.92
C ALA A 210 16.76 5.76 35.21
N THR A 211 17.69 5.29 34.40
CA THR A 211 18.26 3.94 34.49
C THR A 211 19.76 4.01 34.67
N ASN A 212 20.26 3.22 35.61
CA ASN A 212 21.69 2.95 35.81
C ASN A 212 21.93 1.42 35.86
N SER A 213 23.12 0.99 36.24
CA SER A 213 23.47 -0.43 36.37
C SER A 213 22.69 -1.20 37.46
N ALA A 214 22.12 -0.47 38.45
CA ALA A 214 21.27 -1.09 39.48
C ALA A 214 19.83 -1.27 39.05
N GLY A 215 19.37 -0.59 37.97
CA GLY A 215 18.03 -0.65 37.46
C GLY A 215 17.43 0.72 37.16
N THR A 216 16.08 0.75 37.02
CA THR A 216 15.35 1.97 36.69
C THR A 216 14.66 2.53 37.94
N GLY A 217 14.94 3.81 38.25
CA GLY A 217 14.22 4.61 39.22
C GLY A 217 13.12 5.44 38.54
N TYR A 218 12.04 5.71 39.29
CA TYR A 218 10.88 6.46 38.78
C TYR A 218 10.57 7.64 39.73
N GLY A 219 10.24 8.77 39.17
CA GLY A 219 9.68 9.90 39.92
C GLY A 219 8.22 9.64 40.34
N PRO A 220 7.68 10.54 41.20
CA PRO A 220 6.25 10.52 41.52
C PRO A 220 5.38 10.58 40.25
N GLU A 221 4.23 9.92 40.28
CA GLU A 221 3.24 9.99 39.21
C GLU A 221 2.59 11.38 39.20
N VAL A 222 2.42 11.93 38.00
CA VAL A 222 1.57 13.10 37.74
C VAL A 222 0.53 12.74 36.70
N THR A 223 -0.60 13.42 36.72
CA THR A 223 -1.69 13.14 35.76
C THR A 223 -2.08 14.43 35.04
N PHE A 224 -2.56 14.27 33.81
CA PHE A 224 -3.17 15.35 33.05
C PHE A 224 -4.25 14.79 32.11
N THR A 225 -5.14 15.66 31.65
CA THR A 225 -6.12 15.34 30.62
C THR A 225 -5.83 16.17 29.38
N THR A 226 -5.73 15.53 28.22
CA THR A 226 -5.62 16.24 26.94
C THR A 226 -6.90 17.00 26.63
N HIS A 227 -6.81 18.11 25.90
CA HIS A 227 -7.98 18.81 25.40
C HIS A 227 -8.69 17.97 24.34
N VAL A 228 -9.94 18.32 24.00
CA VAL A 228 -10.60 17.79 22.80
C VAL A 228 -9.76 18.18 21.59
N ASP A 229 -9.50 17.24 20.69
CA ASP A 229 -8.81 17.47 19.42
C ASP A 229 -9.83 17.63 18.29
N LEU A 230 -9.37 18.06 17.12
CA LEU A 230 -10.24 18.08 15.93
C LEU A 230 -10.66 16.67 15.53
N PRO A 231 -11.86 16.47 14.96
CA PRO A 231 -12.25 15.20 14.36
C PRO A 231 -11.32 14.79 13.24
N VAL A 232 -11.26 13.50 12.93
CA VAL A 232 -10.62 12.99 11.72
C VAL A 232 -11.69 12.54 10.75
N VAL A 233 -11.72 13.16 9.57
CA VAL A 233 -12.71 12.90 8.54
C VAL A 233 -12.05 12.68 7.18
N THR A 234 -12.59 11.75 6.39
CA THR A 234 -12.15 11.46 5.02
C THR A 234 -13.28 11.79 4.05
N THR A 235 -12.94 12.30 2.85
CA THR A 235 -13.90 12.51 1.77
C THR A 235 -13.97 11.26 0.89
N THR A 236 -15.18 10.78 0.62
CA THR A 236 -15.43 9.66 -0.30
C THR A 236 -15.36 10.15 -1.74
N ALA A 237 -14.85 9.31 -2.64
CA ALA A 237 -14.84 9.58 -4.07
C ALA A 237 -16.24 9.90 -4.60
N VAL A 238 -16.31 10.84 -5.55
CA VAL A 238 -17.59 11.23 -6.17
C VAL A 238 -18.02 10.17 -7.18
N THR A 239 -19.26 9.76 -7.09
CA THR A 239 -19.92 8.77 -7.96
C THR A 239 -21.26 9.28 -8.47
N GLY A 240 -21.95 8.52 -9.34
CA GLY A 240 -23.26 8.89 -9.84
C GLY A 240 -23.32 10.28 -10.49
N ILE A 241 -22.21 10.70 -11.11
CA ILE A 241 -22.13 12.01 -11.76
C ILE A 241 -23.11 12.06 -12.93
N THR A 242 -23.99 13.03 -12.92
CA THR A 242 -24.95 13.32 -13.98
C THR A 242 -24.75 14.75 -14.48
N LYS A 243 -25.70 15.24 -15.27
CA LYS A 243 -25.69 16.63 -15.75
C LYS A 243 -25.90 17.66 -14.64
N ILE A 244 -26.64 17.30 -13.60
CA ILE A 244 -27.12 18.22 -12.57
C ILE A 244 -27.02 17.68 -11.15
N ALA A 245 -26.39 16.50 -10.98
CA ALA A 245 -26.27 15.85 -9.68
C ALA A 245 -25.03 14.96 -9.62
N ALA A 246 -24.59 14.67 -8.41
CA ALA A 246 -23.56 13.70 -8.09
C ALA A 246 -23.79 13.15 -6.68
N VAL A 247 -23.09 12.07 -6.32
CA VAL A 247 -23.13 11.45 -5.01
C VAL A 247 -21.72 11.42 -4.43
N SER A 248 -21.58 11.87 -3.19
CA SER A 248 -20.34 11.75 -2.42
C SER A 248 -20.68 11.57 -0.95
N GLY A 249 -19.71 11.66 -0.07
CA GLY A 249 -19.89 11.51 1.37
C GLY A 249 -18.57 11.59 2.09
N GLY A 250 -18.52 10.95 3.25
CA GLY A 250 -17.30 10.87 4.02
C GLY A 250 -17.42 9.88 5.17
N GLU A 251 -16.33 9.71 5.88
CA GLU A 251 -16.29 8.94 7.11
C GLU A 251 -15.58 9.73 8.19
N VAL A 252 -16.25 9.90 9.34
CA VAL A 252 -15.64 10.43 10.56
C VAL A 252 -15.08 9.24 11.33
N THR A 253 -13.78 9.03 11.27
CA THR A 253 -13.08 7.89 11.87
C THR A 253 -12.70 8.11 13.33
N TYR A 254 -12.63 9.38 13.77
CA TYR A 254 -12.33 9.78 15.13
C TYR A 254 -13.03 11.09 15.47
N ASP A 255 -13.63 11.16 16.64
CA ASP A 255 -14.38 12.32 17.11
C ASP A 255 -13.53 13.42 17.79
N GLY A 256 -12.22 13.18 17.93
CA GLY A 256 -11.32 14.08 18.66
C GLY A 256 -11.42 13.95 20.18
N GLY A 257 -12.19 12.99 20.70
CA GLY A 257 -12.47 12.83 22.12
C GLY A 257 -13.64 13.71 22.61
N GLY A 258 -14.42 14.29 21.69
CA GLY A 258 -15.62 15.06 21.97
C GLY A 258 -16.71 14.83 20.93
N PRO A 259 -17.99 15.02 21.27
CA PRO A 259 -19.09 14.73 20.36
C PRO A 259 -18.97 15.54 19.06
N VAL A 260 -19.10 14.87 17.92
CA VAL A 260 -19.24 15.52 16.61
C VAL A 260 -20.65 16.07 16.50
N THR A 261 -20.78 17.39 16.55
CA THR A 261 -22.05 18.14 16.57
C THR A 261 -22.60 18.43 15.18
N ALA A 262 -21.74 18.40 14.15
CA ALA A 262 -22.15 18.52 12.76
C ALA A 262 -21.15 17.78 11.85
N ARG A 263 -21.64 17.15 10.80
CA ARG A 263 -20.86 16.58 9.71
C ARG A 263 -21.60 16.71 8.39
N GLY A 264 -20.91 16.63 7.26
CA GLY A 264 -21.53 16.73 5.96
C GLY A 264 -20.52 17.00 4.86
N LEU A 265 -21.00 17.56 3.74
CA LEU A 265 -20.15 17.99 2.61
C LEU A 265 -20.14 19.51 2.52
N ALA A 266 -18.97 20.10 2.35
CA ALA A 266 -18.78 21.45 1.83
C ALA A 266 -18.42 21.34 0.35
N TRP A 267 -19.04 22.15 -0.53
CA TRP A 267 -18.85 22.04 -1.96
C TRP A 267 -18.96 23.41 -2.68
N GLY A 268 -18.41 23.48 -3.88
CA GLY A 268 -18.44 24.70 -4.71
C GLY A 268 -17.59 24.56 -5.95
N THR A 269 -17.46 25.65 -6.71
CA THR A 269 -16.62 25.71 -7.91
C THR A 269 -15.17 26.13 -7.62
N THR A 270 -14.90 26.55 -6.39
CA THR A 270 -13.56 26.94 -5.93
C THR A 270 -12.93 25.79 -5.13
N ALA A 271 -11.66 25.58 -5.30
CA ALA A 271 -10.90 24.57 -4.58
C ALA A 271 -10.93 24.79 -3.06
N SER A 272 -10.86 23.68 -2.31
CA SER A 272 -10.86 23.64 -0.86
C SER A 272 -12.10 24.31 -0.21
N PRO A 273 -13.32 23.92 -0.57
CA PRO A 273 -14.56 24.51 -0.01
C PRO A 273 -14.61 24.30 1.53
N THR A 274 -15.19 25.30 2.21
CA THR A 274 -15.36 25.29 3.66
C THR A 274 -16.85 25.38 4.04
N ILE A 275 -17.14 25.25 5.34
CA ILE A 275 -18.52 25.39 5.85
C ILE A 275 -19.08 26.81 5.72
N ASP A 276 -18.27 27.81 5.35
CA ASP A 276 -18.72 29.17 5.08
C ASP A 276 -19.40 29.30 3.71
N GLY A 277 -19.24 28.30 2.84
CA GLY A 277 -19.84 28.18 1.51
C GLY A 277 -21.09 27.29 1.49
N SER A 278 -21.31 26.62 0.37
CA SER A 278 -22.41 25.65 0.24
C SER A 278 -22.10 24.37 1.00
N ILE A 279 -23.05 23.93 1.82
CA ILE A 279 -22.94 22.67 2.58
C ILE A 279 -24.14 21.76 2.35
N ILE A 280 -23.93 20.48 2.59
CA ILE A 280 -24.99 19.48 2.73
C ILE A 280 -24.81 18.86 4.11
N ASP A 281 -25.86 18.92 4.92
CA ASP A 281 -25.86 18.30 6.25
C ASP A 281 -25.86 16.76 6.13
N GLY A 282 -24.93 16.13 6.80
CA GLY A 282 -24.77 14.67 6.92
C GLY A 282 -25.07 14.15 8.33
N GLY A 283 -25.63 15.01 9.22
CA GLY A 283 -26.00 14.68 10.60
C GLY A 283 -24.87 14.89 11.61
N THR A 284 -24.84 14.05 12.63
CA THR A 284 -23.91 14.15 13.77
C THR A 284 -23.19 12.82 14.03
N GLY A 285 -22.20 12.81 14.92
CA GLY A 285 -21.51 11.59 15.36
C GLY A 285 -20.46 11.08 14.38
N THR A 286 -19.89 9.91 14.68
CA THR A 286 -18.86 9.24 13.87
C THR A 286 -19.48 8.29 12.83
N GLY A 287 -18.61 7.71 11.97
CA GLY A 287 -18.98 6.73 10.95
C GLY A 287 -19.21 7.34 9.58
N VAL A 288 -19.65 6.48 8.66
CA VAL A 288 -19.87 6.81 7.24
C VAL A 288 -21.15 7.62 7.08
N PHE A 289 -21.16 8.54 6.13
CA PHE A 289 -22.35 9.25 5.65
C PHE A 289 -22.27 9.43 4.13
N VAL A 290 -23.45 9.49 3.49
CA VAL A 290 -23.61 9.69 2.06
C VAL A 290 -24.50 10.90 1.83
N SER A 291 -24.18 11.72 0.85
CA SER A 291 -24.91 12.94 0.50
C SER A 291 -25.09 13.07 -0.99
N ASN A 292 -26.25 13.52 -1.42
CA ASN A 292 -26.57 13.80 -2.81
C ASN A 292 -26.37 15.30 -3.11
N LEU A 293 -25.47 15.59 -4.04
CA LEU A 293 -25.32 16.94 -4.60
C LEU A 293 -26.35 17.09 -5.73
N THR A 294 -27.21 18.08 -5.64
CA THR A 294 -28.28 18.36 -6.62
C THR A 294 -28.29 19.83 -7.02
N GLY A 295 -28.94 20.16 -8.15
CA GLY A 295 -29.01 21.53 -8.65
C GLY A 295 -27.69 22.05 -9.19
N LEU A 296 -26.80 21.14 -9.61
CA LEU A 296 -25.52 21.48 -10.21
C LEU A 296 -25.71 22.03 -11.63
N THR A 297 -24.77 22.85 -12.08
CA THR A 297 -24.73 23.36 -13.45
C THR A 297 -24.10 22.33 -14.38
N LEU A 298 -24.58 22.24 -15.59
CA LEU A 298 -24.04 21.38 -16.66
C LEU A 298 -22.56 21.70 -16.92
N PHE A 299 -21.78 20.66 -17.23
CA PHE A 299 -20.38 20.76 -17.67
C PHE A 299 -19.56 21.73 -16.82
N THR A 300 -19.74 21.65 -15.51
CA THR A 300 -19.11 22.53 -14.53
C THR A 300 -18.26 21.69 -13.58
N THR A 301 -17.05 22.17 -13.34
CA THR A 301 -16.14 21.55 -12.38
C THR A 301 -16.50 22.02 -10.98
N TYR A 302 -16.63 21.05 -10.07
CA TYR A 302 -16.90 21.24 -8.67
C TYR A 302 -15.81 20.59 -7.80
N HIS A 303 -15.66 21.16 -6.63
CA HIS A 303 -14.84 20.66 -5.53
C HIS A 303 -15.75 20.26 -4.38
N VAL A 304 -15.46 19.16 -3.71
CA VAL A 304 -16.20 18.69 -2.55
C VAL A 304 -15.27 18.17 -1.47
N ARG A 305 -15.56 18.51 -0.22
CA ARG A 305 -14.86 18.03 0.96
C ARG A 305 -15.86 17.60 2.03
N ALA A 306 -15.63 16.43 2.61
CA ALA A 306 -16.31 16.09 3.86
C ALA A 306 -15.84 16.99 4.99
N TYR A 307 -16.73 17.37 5.91
CA TYR A 307 -16.38 18.10 7.12
C TYR A 307 -16.97 17.43 8.36
N ALA A 308 -16.33 17.66 9.50
CA ALA A 308 -16.83 17.28 10.80
C ALA A 308 -16.45 18.33 11.84
N THR A 309 -17.37 18.70 12.72
CA THR A 309 -17.21 19.74 13.74
C THR A 309 -17.45 19.17 15.14
N ASN A 310 -16.57 19.50 16.07
CA ASN A 310 -16.72 19.28 17.49
C ASN A 310 -16.39 20.58 18.27
N SER A 311 -16.27 20.51 19.60
CA SER A 311 -15.93 21.67 20.42
C SER A 311 -14.52 22.24 20.17
N ALA A 312 -13.62 21.50 19.54
CA ALA A 312 -12.28 22.00 19.18
C ALA A 312 -12.29 22.76 17.84
N GLY A 313 -13.30 22.55 16.98
CA GLY A 313 -13.42 23.19 15.67
C GLY A 313 -13.88 22.24 14.58
N THR A 314 -13.68 22.67 13.32
CA THR A 314 -14.06 21.90 12.12
C THR A 314 -12.83 21.34 11.43
N ALA A 315 -12.86 20.05 11.15
CA ALA A 315 -11.89 19.36 10.30
C ALA A 315 -12.49 19.06 8.92
N TYR A 316 -11.63 18.93 7.92
CA TYR A 316 -12.01 18.65 6.54
C TYR A 316 -11.22 17.46 5.99
N GLY A 317 -11.90 16.64 5.20
CA GLY A 317 -11.25 15.62 4.36
C GLY A 317 -10.49 16.23 3.18
N ILE A 318 -9.92 15.38 2.35
CA ILE A 318 -9.26 15.82 1.11
C ILE A 318 -10.26 16.50 0.17
N ASP A 319 -9.77 17.43 -0.64
CA ASP A 319 -10.54 18.06 -1.72
C ASP A 319 -10.64 17.09 -2.90
N VAL A 320 -11.86 16.75 -3.30
CA VAL A 320 -12.16 15.88 -4.44
C VAL A 320 -12.82 16.71 -5.54
N GLN A 321 -12.20 16.72 -6.70
CA GLN A 321 -12.69 17.43 -7.87
C GLN A 321 -13.52 16.50 -8.77
N PHE A 322 -14.60 17.00 -9.32
CA PHE A 322 -15.38 16.32 -10.36
C PHE A 322 -16.02 17.33 -11.33
N THR A 323 -16.38 16.88 -12.52
CA THR A 323 -17.08 17.70 -13.51
C THR A 323 -18.42 17.05 -13.87
N THR A 324 -19.50 17.82 -13.81
CA THR A 324 -20.84 17.36 -14.25
C THR A 324 -20.86 17.08 -15.75
N LEU A 325 -21.74 16.16 -16.18
CA LEU A 325 -21.84 15.79 -17.59
C LEU A 325 -22.38 16.93 -18.44
N ALA A 326 -21.88 17.00 -19.67
CA ALA A 326 -22.42 17.90 -20.69
C ALA A 326 -23.66 17.31 -21.37
N ASN A 327 -24.41 18.12 -22.11
CA ASN A 327 -25.38 17.63 -23.07
C ASN A 327 -24.64 17.03 -24.27
N THR A 328 -24.74 15.71 -24.45
CA THR A 328 -24.28 15.06 -25.69
C THR A 328 -25.31 15.27 -26.80
N ARG A 329 -24.83 15.45 -28.04
CA ARG A 329 -25.66 15.51 -29.26
C ARG A 329 -25.52 14.21 -30.03
N THR A 330 -26.60 13.78 -30.67
CA THR A 330 -26.60 12.70 -31.67
C THR A 330 -27.28 13.23 -32.91
N TRP A 331 -26.56 13.18 -34.04
CA TRP A 331 -27.11 13.52 -35.31
C TRP A 331 -27.11 12.29 -36.21
N ASN A 332 -28.09 12.21 -37.10
CA ASN A 332 -28.31 11.13 -38.04
C ASN A 332 -27.83 11.58 -39.43
N ILE A 333 -27.38 10.63 -40.24
CA ILE A 333 -26.85 10.90 -41.60
C ILE A 333 -27.68 10.12 -42.62
N PRO A 334 -28.94 10.54 -42.86
CA PRO A 334 -29.77 9.94 -43.89
C PRO A 334 -29.27 10.33 -45.30
N GLY A 335 -29.43 9.35 -46.23
CA GLY A 335 -29.03 9.56 -47.62
C GLY A 335 -29.54 8.43 -48.50
N ASP A 336 -29.29 8.52 -49.80
CA ASP A 336 -29.66 7.52 -50.77
C ASP A 336 -28.74 6.28 -50.78
N TYR A 337 -27.72 6.30 -49.96
CA TYR A 337 -26.68 5.26 -49.89
C TYR A 337 -26.97 4.17 -48.84
N VAL A 338 -27.88 4.43 -47.91
CA VAL A 338 -27.98 3.67 -46.64
C VAL A 338 -28.35 2.21 -46.89
N ALA A 339 -29.39 1.95 -47.66
CA ALA A 339 -29.83 0.58 -47.97
C ALA A 339 -28.77 -0.22 -48.73
N THR A 340 -28.05 0.42 -49.65
CA THR A 340 -27.00 -0.24 -50.46
C THR A 340 -25.74 -0.49 -49.64
N SER A 341 -25.39 0.42 -48.71
CA SER A 341 -24.16 0.36 -47.90
C SER A 341 -24.27 -0.61 -46.71
N TYR A 342 -25.47 -0.88 -46.24
CA TYR A 342 -25.74 -1.69 -45.05
C TYR A 342 -26.75 -2.82 -45.31
N PRO A 343 -26.41 -3.75 -46.22
CA PRO A 343 -27.32 -4.85 -46.57
C PRO A 343 -27.60 -5.75 -45.36
N GLY A 344 -28.84 -6.25 -45.27
CA GLY A 344 -29.26 -7.14 -44.19
C GLY A 344 -29.53 -6.47 -42.83
N THR A 345 -29.42 -5.12 -42.76
CA THR A 345 -29.75 -4.32 -41.58
C THR A 345 -31.17 -3.75 -41.68
N THR A 346 -31.62 -3.10 -40.58
CA THR A 346 -32.89 -2.32 -40.57
C THR A 346 -32.70 -0.88 -41.05
N LEU A 347 -31.48 -0.48 -41.44
CA LEU A 347 -31.17 0.87 -41.94
C LEU A 347 -31.79 1.08 -43.33
N ALA A 348 -32.26 2.28 -43.61
CA ALA A 348 -33.02 2.59 -44.83
C ALA A 348 -32.66 3.97 -45.38
N ASP A 349 -32.77 4.09 -46.72
CA ASP A 349 -32.56 5.34 -47.43
C ASP A 349 -33.49 6.45 -46.92
N TRP A 350 -32.94 7.63 -46.77
CA TRP A 350 -33.67 8.86 -46.40
C TRP A 350 -34.55 8.74 -45.12
N SER A 351 -34.22 7.84 -44.21
CA SER A 351 -34.92 7.66 -42.93
C SER A 351 -34.00 8.07 -41.79
N PRO A 352 -34.21 9.21 -41.13
CA PRO A 352 -33.32 9.66 -40.04
C PRO A 352 -33.18 8.65 -38.90
N ASP A 353 -34.29 8.02 -38.47
CA ASP A 353 -34.31 6.98 -37.43
C ASP A 353 -33.62 5.67 -37.84
N LYS A 354 -33.42 5.46 -39.15
CA LYS A 354 -32.79 4.28 -39.74
C LYS A 354 -31.54 4.60 -40.55
N SER A 355 -30.75 5.53 -40.07
CA SER A 355 -29.49 5.96 -40.70
C SER A 355 -28.31 5.92 -39.74
N PRO A 356 -27.08 5.86 -40.25
CA PRO A 356 -25.89 5.99 -39.42
C PRO A 356 -25.89 7.28 -38.61
N GLN A 357 -25.17 7.26 -37.48
CA GLN A 357 -25.13 8.36 -36.51
C GLN A 357 -23.73 8.88 -36.33
N ILE A 358 -23.65 10.17 -35.96
CA ILE A 358 -22.48 10.79 -35.34
C ILE A 358 -22.87 11.29 -33.97
N LYS A 359 -21.93 11.26 -33.02
CA LYS A 359 -22.20 11.63 -31.62
C LYS A 359 -21.10 12.52 -31.06
N SER A 360 -21.49 13.46 -30.20
CA SER A 360 -20.54 14.20 -29.38
C SER A 360 -20.23 13.45 -28.09
N THR A 361 -19.09 13.77 -27.46
CA THR A 361 -18.73 13.27 -26.14
C THR A 361 -19.19 14.27 -25.06
N VAL A 362 -19.17 13.83 -23.80
CA VAL A 362 -19.49 14.70 -22.65
C VAL A 362 -18.47 15.83 -22.47
N THR A 363 -17.22 15.61 -22.86
CA THR A 363 -16.14 16.59 -22.78
C THR A 363 -16.07 17.54 -23.97
N ALA A 364 -16.72 17.20 -25.09
CA ALA A 364 -16.78 17.99 -26.30
C ALA A 364 -18.21 17.99 -26.90
N PRO A 365 -19.17 18.66 -26.22
CA PRO A 365 -20.61 18.52 -26.55
C PRO A 365 -21.01 19.08 -27.91
N ASP A 366 -20.20 19.95 -28.50
CA ASP A 366 -20.43 20.56 -29.79
C ASP A 366 -19.65 19.89 -30.93
N ASN A 367 -18.75 18.97 -30.62
CA ASN A 367 -17.98 18.22 -31.61
C ASN A 367 -18.55 16.81 -31.76
N LEU A 368 -19.26 16.57 -32.84
CA LEU A 368 -19.80 15.25 -33.18
C LEU A 368 -18.85 14.56 -34.15
N GLU A 369 -18.66 13.26 -33.97
CA GLU A 369 -17.94 12.43 -34.95
C GLU A 369 -18.54 11.04 -35.06
N GLY A 370 -18.25 10.39 -36.17
CA GLY A 370 -18.59 9.00 -36.45
C GLY A 370 -18.12 8.57 -37.82
N TYR A 371 -18.32 7.32 -38.12
CA TYR A 371 -17.89 6.71 -39.37
C TYR A 371 -19.08 6.20 -40.15
N VAL A 372 -19.07 6.43 -41.48
CA VAL A 372 -20.15 6.10 -42.37
C VAL A 372 -19.59 5.47 -43.65
N TYR A 373 -20.07 4.29 -44.02
CA TYR A 373 -19.76 3.66 -45.30
C TYR A 373 -20.77 4.08 -46.38
N MET A 374 -20.27 4.47 -47.52
CA MET A 374 -21.05 4.89 -48.68
C MET A 374 -20.62 4.06 -49.90
N ALA A 375 -21.47 3.13 -50.33
CA ALA A 375 -21.11 2.14 -51.34
C ALA A 375 -21.26 2.58 -52.78
N LYS A 376 -22.14 3.57 -53.06
CA LYS A 376 -22.40 4.03 -54.43
C LYS A 376 -21.27 4.93 -54.93
N THR A 377 -21.04 4.98 -56.23
CA THR A 377 -20.07 5.87 -56.87
C THR A 377 -20.38 7.34 -56.67
N SER A 378 -21.66 7.67 -56.44
CA SER A 378 -22.14 8.98 -56.04
C SER A 378 -23.25 8.81 -55.01
N ASN A 379 -23.06 9.34 -53.84
CA ASN A 379 -23.97 9.25 -52.70
C ASN A 379 -24.45 10.67 -52.37
N GLN A 380 -25.74 10.82 -52.09
CA GLN A 380 -26.37 12.04 -51.66
C GLN A 380 -26.83 11.88 -50.21
N TRP A 381 -26.46 12.81 -49.32
CA TRP A 381 -26.75 12.72 -47.92
C TRP A 381 -26.86 14.10 -47.25
N LYS A 382 -27.39 14.13 -46.02
CA LYS A 382 -27.49 15.31 -45.20
C LYS A 382 -27.49 14.96 -43.71
N PHE A 383 -27.46 15.94 -42.88
CA PHE A 383 -27.59 15.77 -41.43
C PHE A 383 -29.04 15.97 -40.98
N ALA A 384 -29.54 15.12 -40.09
CA ALA A 384 -30.80 15.31 -39.38
C ALA A 384 -30.50 15.31 -37.87
N THR A 385 -30.96 16.32 -37.15
CA THR A 385 -30.68 16.47 -35.70
C THR A 385 -31.62 15.67 -34.83
N GLN A 386 -32.70 15.14 -35.40
CA GLN A 386 -33.71 14.29 -34.76
C GLN A 386 -33.92 12.99 -35.52
N LEU A 387 -34.69 12.05 -34.93
CA LEU A 387 -35.03 10.79 -35.52
C LEU A 387 -36.12 10.88 -36.62
N ASN A 388 -36.56 12.08 -36.93
CA ASN A 388 -37.53 12.44 -37.95
C ASN A 388 -37.07 13.72 -38.68
N TRP A 389 -37.89 14.20 -39.62
CA TRP A 389 -37.61 15.40 -40.39
C TRP A 389 -38.13 16.70 -39.75
N ASP A 390 -38.71 16.66 -38.55
CA ASP A 390 -39.32 17.80 -37.87
C ASP A 390 -38.29 18.79 -37.26
N GLY A 391 -37.05 18.30 -37.01
CA GLY A 391 -35.96 19.10 -36.47
C GLY A 391 -35.15 19.80 -37.54
N PRO A 392 -34.19 20.63 -37.13
CA PRO A 392 -33.21 21.23 -38.06
C PRO A 392 -32.49 20.13 -38.85
N ASN A 393 -32.41 20.34 -40.15
CA ASN A 393 -31.69 19.48 -41.08
C ASN A 393 -30.63 20.31 -41.78
N TYR A 394 -29.42 19.78 -41.92
CA TYR A 394 -28.30 20.55 -42.45
C TYR A 394 -27.72 19.89 -43.69
N VAL A 395 -27.44 20.71 -44.67
CA VAL A 395 -26.80 20.40 -45.96
C VAL A 395 -25.51 21.21 -46.11
N ALA A 396 -24.80 21.04 -47.20
CA ALA A 396 -23.65 21.90 -47.51
C ALA A 396 -24.04 23.38 -47.62
N GLY A 397 -23.33 24.22 -46.89
CA GLY A 397 -23.46 25.68 -47.02
C GLY A 397 -22.76 26.21 -48.28
N THR A 398 -22.96 27.47 -48.58
CA THR A 398 -22.32 28.15 -49.73
C THR A 398 -20.80 28.26 -49.60
N VAL A 399 -20.30 28.22 -48.40
CA VAL A 399 -18.85 28.14 -48.10
C VAL A 399 -18.49 26.69 -47.85
N SER A 400 -17.44 26.23 -48.52
CA SER A 400 -16.98 24.85 -48.37
C SER A 400 -16.71 24.49 -46.89
N GLY A 401 -17.20 23.33 -46.44
CA GLY A 401 -17.07 22.85 -45.06
C GLY A 401 -18.00 23.52 -44.05
N THR A 402 -18.90 24.44 -44.49
CA THR A 402 -19.96 24.98 -43.62
C THR A 402 -21.30 24.24 -43.82
N LEU A 403 -22.19 24.38 -42.83
CA LEU A 403 -23.54 23.80 -42.85
C LEU A 403 -24.59 24.90 -43.00
N SER A 404 -25.68 24.58 -43.72
CA SER A 404 -26.86 25.44 -43.94
C SER A 404 -28.13 24.58 -43.75
N GLU A 405 -29.22 25.20 -43.33
CA GLU A 405 -30.55 24.52 -43.29
C GLU A 405 -31.23 24.48 -44.66
N SER A 406 -30.69 25.16 -45.65
CA SER A 406 -31.20 25.18 -47.03
C SER A 406 -30.07 25.02 -48.03
N GLY A 407 -30.31 24.33 -49.12
CA GLY A 407 -29.31 24.06 -50.17
C GLY A 407 -29.41 22.62 -50.68
N ASP A 408 -28.39 22.25 -51.45
CA ASP A 408 -28.30 20.89 -52.04
C ASP A 408 -27.76 19.87 -51.00
N ASN A 409 -28.12 18.62 -51.14
CA ASN A 409 -27.54 17.55 -50.36
C ASN A 409 -26.01 17.49 -50.51
N ILE A 410 -25.32 16.99 -49.52
CA ILE A 410 -23.88 16.76 -49.58
C ILE A 410 -23.64 15.55 -50.49
N ALA A 411 -22.73 15.70 -51.46
CA ALA A 411 -22.34 14.64 -52.36
C ALA A 411 -21.00 14.00 -51.94
N SER A 412 -20.89 12.69 -51.99
CA SER A 412 -19.64 11.96 -51.74
C SER A 412 -19.49 10.76 -52.65
N PRO A 413 -18.28 10.46 -53.15
CA PRO A 413 -18.00 9.22 -53.89
C PRO A 413 -18.12 7.97 -52.94
N ALA A 414 -17.89 6.78 -53.51
CA ALA A 414 -17.80 5.56 -52.68
C ALA A 414 -16.62 5.68 -51.70
N GLY A 415 -16.82 5.24 -50.46
CA GLY A 415 -15.78 5.25 -49.44
C GLY A 415 -16.28 5.04 -48.01
N TYR A 416 -15.37 4.88 -47.08
CA TYR A 416 -15.63 4.83 -45.65
C TYR A 416 -15.17 6.16 -45.04
N TYR A 417 -16.11 6.95 -44.58
CA TYR A 417 -15.88 8.35 -44.22
C TYR A 417 -15.84 8.55 -42.71
N LYS A 418 -14.80 9.21 -42.20
CA LYS A 418 -14.86 9.90 -40.92
C LYS A 418 -15.59 11.23 -41.14
N ILE A 419 -16.72 11.36 -40.48
CA ILE A 419 -17.54 12.59 -40.55
C ILE A 419 -17.42 13.29 -39.21
N LYS A 420 -17.08 14.58 -39.22
CA LYS A 420 -17.06 15.43 -38.05
C LYS A 420 -17.96 16.66 -38.27
N VAL A 421 -18.59 17.12 -37.19
CA VAL A 421 -19.34 18.36 -37.13
C VAL A 421 -18.88 19.14 -35.91
N ASN A 422 -18.57 20.43 -36.10
CA ASN A 422 -18.47 21.40 -35.02
C ASN A 422 -19.73 22.26 -35.02
N ALA A 423 -20.59 22.06 -34.01
CA ALA A 423 -21.87 22.75 -33.89
C ALA A 423 -21.82 24.05 -33.05
N ALA A 424 -20.63 24.47 -32.57
CA ALA A 424 -20.45 25.71 -31.81
C ALA A 424 -20.42 26.98 -32.66
N PRO A 425 -19.72 27.04 -33.82
CA PRO A 425 -19.66 28.27 -34.62
C PRO A 425 -20.94 28.52 -35.40
N THR A 426 -21.13 29.77 -35.83
CA THR A 426 -22.20 30.17 -36.79
C THR A 426 -21.55 30.80 -38.01
N PRO A 427 -21.60 30.18 -39.19
CA PRO A 427 -22.22 28.87 -39.47
C PRO A 427 -21.44 27.70 -38.86
N MET A 428 -22.15 26.61 -38.54
CA MET A 428 -21.54 25.34 -38.12
C MET A 428 -20.66 24.77 -39.22
N THR A 429 -19.67 23.97 -38.84
CA THR A 429 -18.74 23.40 -39.84
C THR A 429 -18.78 21.87 -39.81
N TYR A 430 -18.44 21.26 -40.95
CA TYR A 430 -18.28 19.82 -41.07
C TYR A 430 -17.07 19.43 -41.91
N THR A 431 -16.60 18.18 -41.67
CA THR A 431 -15.66 17.50 -42.57
C THR A 431 -16.15 16.08 -42.84
N ALA A 432 -15.90 15.61 -44.07
CA ALA A 432 -16.12 14.22 -44.45
C ALA A 432 -14.87 13.73 -45.16
N VAL A 433 -14.06 12.93 -44.51
CA VAL A 433 -12.76 12.44 -45.00
C VAL A 433 -12.84 10.93 -45.22
N ALA A 434 -12.63 10.48 -46.46
CA ALA A 434 -12.52 9.07 -46.74
C ALA A 434 -11.30 8.46 -46.03
N THR A 435 -11.49 7.33 -45.38
CA THR A 435 -10.45 6.66 -44.59
C THR A 435 -10.25 5.23 -45.05
N VAL A 436 -8.99 4.79 -45.11
CA VAL A 436 -8.60 3.39 -45.34
C VAL A 436 -7.71 3.00 -44.14
N TRP A 437 -8.15 1.98 -43.44
CA TRP A 437 -7.53 1.59 -42.15
C TRP A 437 -6.55 0.44 -42.30
N GLY A 438 -5.53 0.44 -41.48
CA GLY A 438 -4.56 -0.65 -41.37
C GLY A 438 -3.97 -0.74 -39.98
N VAL A 439 -3.15 -1.75 -39.78
CA VAL A 439 -2.37 -2.01 -38.58
C VAL A 439 -0.96 -1.51 -38.80
N ILE A 440 -0.44 -0.75 -37.85
CA ILE A 440 0.92 -0.21 -37.82
C ILE A 440 1.58 -0.51 -36.47
N GLY A 441 2.90 -0.66 -36.44
CA GLY A 441 3.67 -0.90 -35.22
C GLY A 441 4.64 -2.05 -35.38
N ASP A 442 5.59 -2.18 -34.43
CA ASP A 442 6.63 -3.22 -34.48
C ASP A 442 6.06 -4.65 -34.54
N ALA A 443 4.82 -4.83 -34.09
CA ALA A 443 4.13 -6.11 -34.21
C ALA A 443 3.70 -6.42 -35.65
N SER A 444 3.44 -5.43 -36.48
CA SER A 444 2.90 -5.60 -37.84
C SER A 444 3.99 -5.86 -38.87
N PRO A 445 3.66 -6.48 -40.03
CA PRO A 445 4.65 -6.79 -41.07
C PRO A 445 5.50 -5.60 -41.58
N ASN A 446 4.90 -4.41 -41.61
CA ASN A 446 5.55 -3.19 -42.14
C ASN A 446 6.17 -2.32 -41.03
N GLY A 447 6.11 -2.74 -39.76
CA GLY A 447 6.58 -1.96 -38.60
C GLY A 447 5.87 -0.61 -38.48
N TRP A 448 6.58 0.41 -38.02
CA TRP A 448 6.09 1.79 -37.90
C TRP A 448 6.20 2.59 -39.23
N ASN A 449 6.67 1.97 -40.31
CA ASN A 449 6.87 2.67 -41.58
C ASN A 449 5.57 2.85 -42.35
N ASP A 450 4.75 1.79 -42.43
CA ASP A 450 3.51 1.83 -43.20
C ASP A 450 2.45 0.89 -42.61
N GLU A 451 1.17 1.14 -42.89
CA GLU A 451 0.10 0.26 -42.46
C GLU A 451 0.07 -1.06 -43.24
N THR A 452 -0.16 -2.16 -42.54
CA THR A 452 -0.65 -3.39 -43.14
C THR A 452 -2.17 -3.29 -43.28
N ALA A 453 -2.65 -3.22 -44.48
CA ALA A 453 -4.03 -2.87 -44.81
C ALA A 453 -5.08 -3.85 -44.23
N LEU A 454 -6.17 -3.30 -43.70
CA LEU A 454 -7.40 -3.98 -43.41
C LEU A 454 -8.37 -3.85 -44.58
N THR A 455 -9.34 -4.77 -44.72
CA THR A 455 -10.41 -4.71 -45.71
C THR A 455 -11.72 -4.42 -44.98
N TYR A 456 -12.49 -3.45 -45.48
CA TYR A 456 -13.83 -3.20 -44.93
C TYR A 456 -14.82 -4.25 -45.34
N ASN A 457 -15.53 -4.83 -44.39
CA ASN A 457 -16.64 -5.76 -44.60
C ASN A 457 -17.96 -5.04 -44.33
N PRO A 458 -18.75 -4.73 -45.36
CA PRO A 458 -19.99 -3.98 -45.19
C PRO A 458 -21.10 -4.76 -44.47
N THR A 459 -21.10 -6.09 -44.55
CA THR A 459 -22.06 -6.93 -43.82
C THR A 459 -21.82 -6.92 -42.33
N LEU A 460 -20.57 -7.03 -41.89
CA LEU A 460 -20.17 -6.95 -40.48
C LEU A 460 -20.03 -5.50 -40.00
N ARG A 461 -19.88 -4.53 -40.91
CA ARG A 461 -19.58 -3.12 -40.66
C ARG A 461 -18.24 -2.88 -39.96
N THR A 462 -17.29 -3.77 -40.20
CA THR A 462 -15.98 -3.76 -39.58
C THR A 462 -14.85 -3.82 -40.60
N TRP A 463 -13.68 -3.37 -40.21
CA TRP A 463 -12.44 -3.56 -40.95
C TRP A 463 -11.79 -4.86 -40.45
N THR A 464 -11.40 -5.74 -41.35
CA THR A 464 -10.89 -7.07 -41.01
C THR A 464 -9.68 -7.46 -41.85
N SER A 465 -8.77 -8.22 -41.25
CA SER A 465 -7.72 -8.96 -41.98
C SER A 465 -7.11 -10.04 -41.08
N GLY A 466 -6.60 -11.09 -41.68
CA GLY A 466 -5.63 -11.96 -41.05
C GLY A 466 -4.20 -11.47 -41.34
N MET A 467 -3.29 -11.55 -40.37
CA MET A 467 -1.88 -11.28 -40.61
C MET A 467 -1.01 -11.89 -39.51
N SER A 468 0.25 -12.14 -39.88
CA SER A 468 1.26 -12.54 -38.90
C SER A 468 1.71 -11.32 -38.10
N LEU A 469 1.63 -11.41 -36.77
CA LEU A 469 2.15 -10.39 -35.86
C LEU A 469 3.31 -10.94 -35.01
N THR A 470 4.27 -10.10 -34.70
CA THR A 470 5.33 -10.41 -33.74
C THR A 470 4.92 -10.01 -32.32
N ALA A 471 5.63 -10.51 -31.31
CA ALA A 471 5.43 -10.09 -29.91
C ALA A 471 5.99 -8.68 -29.71
N ALA A 472 5.18 -7.66 -29.96
CA ALA A 472 5.54 -6.24 -29.89
C ALA A 472 4.28 -5.38 -29.79
N TYR A 473 4.34 -4.13 -30.19
CA TYR A 473 3.24 -3.17 -30.09
C TYR A 473 2.66 -2.81 -31.45
N MET A 474 1.36 -2.49 -31.46
CA MET A 474 0.63 -2.05 -32.65
C MET A 474 -0.36 -0.91 -32.35
N LYS A 475 -0.82 -0.25 -33.40
CA LYS A 475 -1.95 0.68 -33.44
C LYS A 475 -2.76 0.48 -34.72
N PHE A 476 -3.95 1.06 -34.73
CA PHE A 476 -4.70 1.27 -35.95
C PHE A 476 -4.43 2.68 -36.49
N ARG A 477 -4.10 2.81 -37.76
CA ARG A 477 -3.88 4.10 -38.42
C ARG A 477 -4.57 4.10 -39.78
N ALA A 478 -5.03 5.28 -40.23
CA ALA A 478 -5.61 5.43 -41.56
C ALA A 478 -4.89 6.50 -42.38
N ASN A 479 -4.91 6.33 -43.71
CA ASN A 479 -4.45 7.30 -44.69
C ASN A 479 -3.01 7.77 -44.48
N HIS A 480 -2.13 6.95 -43.94
CA HIS A 480 -0.73 7.28 -43.59
C HIS A 480 -0.60 8.52 -42.67
N SER A 481 -1.68 8.88 -41.94
CA SER A 481 -1.72 10.10 -41.11
C SER A 481 -1.96 9.76 -39.64
N TRP A 482 -1.16 10.34 -38.77
CA TRP A 482 -1.36 10.26 -37.32
C TRP A 482 -2.56 11.07 -36.81
N ASP A 483 -3.23 11.86 -37.67
CA ASP A 483 -4.52 12.48 -37.34
C ASP A 483 -5.66 11.46 -37.25
N TYR A 484 -5.44 10.26 -37.82
CA TYR A 484 -6.39 9.15 -37.83
C TYR A 484 -5.73 7.92 -37.24
N ASN A 485 -5.60 7.88 -35.92
CA ASN A 485 -5.06 6.71 -35.24
C ASN A 485 -5.88 6.35 -33.99
N TYR A 486 -5.90 5.06 -33.67
CA TYR A 486 -6.50 4.52 -32.47
C TYR A 486 -5.56 3.54 -31.78
N GLY A 487 -5.51 3.62 -30.44
CA GLY A 487 -4.89 2.66 -29.54
C GLY A 487 -5.87 2.27 -28.43
N SER A 488 -5.40 1.57 -27.41
CA SER A 488 -6.23 1.13 -26.30
C SER A 488 -5.59 1.51 -24.98
N ASP A 489 -6.22 2.39 -24.22
CA ASP A 489 -5.71 2.84 -22.91
C ASP A 489 -5.97 1.82 -21.80
N LEU A 490 -6.97 0.93 -21.97
CA LEU A 490 -7.41 -0.02 -20.96
C LEU A 490 -7.09 -1.49 -21.32
N ALA A 491 -6.60 -1.76 -22.55
CA ALA A 491 -6.33 -3.11 -23.08
C ALA A 491 -7.53 -4.08 -22.97
N ASP A 492 -8.76 -3.54 -23.02
CA ASP A 492 -10.03 -4.26 -22.81
C ASP A 492 -10.83 -4.46 -24.10
N GLY A 493 -10.22 -4.18 -25.26
CA GLY A 493 -10.89 -4.22 -26.57
C GLY A 493 -11.56 -2.91 -26.97
N THR A 494 -11.53 -1.87 -26.12
CA THR A 494 -12.00 -0.53 -26.48
C THR A 494 -10.88 0.32 -27.08
N LEU A 495 -11.26 1.33 -27.87
CA LEU A 495 -10.33 2.20 -28.58
C LEU A 495 -10.48 3.66 -28.17
N SER A 496 -9.34 4.32 -28.03
CA SER A 496 -9.20 5.77 -27.83
C SER A 496 -8.45 6.39 -29.00
N ALA A 497 -8.91 7.55 -29.48
CA ALA A 497 -8.17 8.33 -30.48
C ALA A 497 -6.81 8.77 -29.89
N GLY A 498 -5.71 8.42 -30.55
CA GLY A 498 -4.37 8.66 -30.05
C GLY A 498 -3.99 7.82 -28.83
N GLY A 499 -4.82 6.87 -28.38
CA GLY A 499 -4.62 6.04 -27.19
C GLY A 499 -3.31 5.26 -27.19
N ALA A 500 -3.02 4.56 -26.08
CA ALA A 500 -1.78 3.80 -25.89
C ALA A 500 -1.61 2.68 -26.93
N ASP A 501 -0.38 2.26 -27.15
CA ASP A 501 -0.05 1.17 -28.07
C ASP A 501 -0.62 -0.15 -27.55
N ILE A 502 -1.21 -0.95 -28.45
CA ILE A 502 -1.79 -2.24 -28.15
C ILE A 502 -0.70 -3.30 -28.14
N GLN A 503 -0.53 -4.01 -27.03
CA GLN A 503 0.47 -5.05 -26.90
C GLN A 503 0.01 -6.38 -27.52
N VAL A 504 0.83 -6.95 -28.40
CA VAL A 504 0.74 -8.32 -28.88
C VAL A 504 1.74 -9.16 -28.09
N SER A 505 1.24 -10.10 -27.28
CA SER A 505 2.10 -10.82 -26.32
C SER A 505 2.86 -12.01 -26.95
N LEU A 506 2.41 -12.52 -28.10
CA LEU A 506 2.97 -13.73 -28.72
C LEU A 506 3.04 -13.54 -30.23
N ALA A 507 4.13 -14.02 -30.85
CA ALA A 507 4.24 -14.07 -32.31
C ALA A 507 3.36 -15.20 -32.88
N ALA A 508 2.39 -14.85 -33.71
CA ALA A 508 1.46 -15.79 -34.34
C ALA A 508 0.68 -15.13 -35.50
N ASP A 509 -0.15 -15.92 -36.17
CA ASP A 509 -1.14 -15.41 -37.09
C ASP A 509 -2.45 -15.05 -36.38
N TYR A 510 -2.94 -13.84 -36.62
CA TYR A 510 -4.07 -13.26 -35.92
C TYR A 510 -5.17 -12.82 -36.85
N ALA A 511 -6.42 -13.08 -36.46
CA ALA A 511 -7.59 -12.42 -37.00
C ALA A 511 -7.81 -11.08 -36.33
N ILE A 512 -7.74 -10.01 -37.08
CA ILE A 512 -7.88 -8.64 -36.58
C ILE A 512 -9.22 -8.09 -37.03
N THR A 513 -9.95 -7.48 -36.10
CA THR A 513 -11.18 -6.75 -36.35
C THR A 513 -11.09 -5.36 -35.76
N LEU A 514 -11.45 -4.34 -36.53
CA LEU A 514 -11.59 -2.94 -36.08
C LEU A 514 -13.04 -2.51 -36.33
N ASP A 515 -13.80 -2.22 -35.29
CA ASP A 515 -15.19 -1.74 -35.35
C ASP A 515 -15.28 -0.25 -35.00
N LEU A 516 -15.57 0.56 -36.02
CA LEU A 516 -15.82 1.99 -35.91
C LEU A 516 -17.28 2.36 -36.19
N SER A 517 -18.19 1.37 -36.19
CA SER A 517 -19.60 1.56 -36.51
C SER A 517 -20.44 2.17 -35.38
N HIS A 518 -19.88 2.20 -34.16
CA HIS A 518 -20.54 2.72 -32.96
C HIS A 518 -19.86 3.98 -32.45
N PRO A 519 -20.32 5.19 -32.81
CA PRO A 519 -19.69 6.42 -32.38
C PRO A 519 -19.50 6.51 -30.85
N ASN A 520 -18.30 6.89 -30.41
CA ASN A 520 -17.83 6.93 -29.01
C ASN A 520 -17.70 5.58 -28.29
N ALA A 521 -17.87 4.46 -29.01
CA ALA A 521 -17.72 3.11 -28.49
C ALA A 521 -17.01 2.22 -29.53
N TYR A 522 -15.89 2.71 -30.06
CA TYR A 522 -15.08 1.97 -31.03
C TYR A 522 -14.35 0.82 -30.34
N THR A 523 -14.28 -0.33 -31.04
CA THR A 523 -13.69 -1.55 -30.48
C THR A 523 -12.75 -2.24 -31.45
N TYR A 524 -11.94 -3.14 -30.92
CA TYR A 524 -11.07 -4.01 -31.72
C TYR A 524 -11.00 -5.42 -31.13
N SER A 525 -10.59 -6.36 -31.94
CA SER A 525 -10.14 -7.68 -31.46
C SER A 525 -8.92 -8.15 -32.24
N VAL A 526 -8.05 -8.89 -31.55
CA VAL A 526 -6.83 -9.52 -32.09
C VAL A 526 -6.80 -10.95 -31.57
N ASN A 527 -7.30 -11.90 -32.38
CA ASN A 527 -7.53 -13.27 -31.96
C ASN A 527 -6.67 -14.24 -32.74
N ARG A 528 -5.87 -15.05 -32.03
CA ARG A 528 -5.20 -16.22 -32.56
C ARG A 528 -6.17 -17.41 -32.51
N TRP A 529 -6.31 -18.11 -33.64
CA TRP A 529 -7.24 -19.24 -33.74
C TRP A 529 -6.51 -20.57 -33.68
N GLY A 530 -7.08 -21.52 -32.97
CA GLY A 530 -6.62 -22.89 -32.86
C GLY A 530 -7.75 -23.90 -33.03
N LEU A 531 -7.37 -25.13 -33.42
CA LEU A 531 -8.22 -26.30 -33.46
C LEU A 531 -7.96 -27.17 -32.24
N ILE A 532 -8.98 -27.49 -31.46
CA ILE A 532 -8.89 -28.31 -30.25
C ILE A 532 -9.94 -29.44 -30.31
N GLY A 533 -9.68 -30.56 -29.66
CA GLY A 533 -10.62 -31.66 -29.55
C GLY A 533 -9.96 -33.03 -29.52
N ASP A 534 -10.66 -34.05 -29.06
CA ASP A 534 -10.13 -35.41 -28.92
C ASP A 534 -9.73 -36.06 -30.25
N ALA A 535 -10.17 -35.50 -31.38
CA ALA A 535 -9.71 -35.90 -32.71
C ALA A 535 -8.30 -35.34 -33.04
N THR A 536 -7.81 -34.30 -32.35
CA THR A 536 -6.48 -33.68 -32.57
C THR A 536 -5.37 -34.42 -31.84
N PRO A 537 -4.08 -34.25 -32.20
CA PRO A 537 -2.95 -34.91 -31.52
C PRO A 537 -2.88 -34.67 -30.03
N ASP A 538 -3.19 -33.45 -29.56
CA ASP A 538 -3.11 -33.06 -28.16
C ASP A 538 -4.47 -33.14 -27.42
N GLY A 539 -5.51 -33.59 -28.09
CA GLY A 539 -6.84 -33.72 -27.53
C GLY A 539 -7.42 -32.37 -27.10
N TRP A 540 -8.07 -32.36 -25.94
CA TRP A 540 -8.64 -31.15 -25.33
C TRP A 540 -7.61 -30.36 -24.49
N ASN A 541 -6.31 -30.71 -24.50
CA ASN A 541 -5.30 -30.12 -23.65
C ASN A 541 -4.63 -28.88 -24.29
N SER A 542 -4.39 -28.91 -25.62
CA SER A 542 -3.69 -27.84 -26.34
C SER A 542 -4.24 -27.65 -27.74
N ASP A 543 -4.24 -26.38 -28.19
CA ASP A 543 -4.69 -26.02 -29.53
C ASP A 543 -3.65 -26.38 -30.60
N GLN A 544 -4.13 -26.81 -31.76
CA GLN A 544 -3.38 -26.85 -33.00
C GLN A 544 -3.55 -25.50 -33.70
N ASN A 545 -2.56 -24.63 -33.64
CA ASN A 545 -2.66 -23.27 -34.17
C ASN A 545 -2.93 -23.28 -35.68
N LEU A 546 -3.89 -22.45 -36.10
CA LEU A 546 -4.15 -22.20 -37.51
C LEU A 546 -3.24 -21.07 -38.01
N THR A 547 -2.83 -21.20 -39.27
CA THR A 547 -2.03 -20.16 -39.95
C THR A 547 -2.89 -19.41 -40.96
N TRP A 548 -2.58 -18.12 -41.20
CA TRP A 548 -3.30 -17.29 -42.15
C TRP A 548 -2.94 -17.63 -43.61
N ASP A 549 -3.91 -17.99 -44.40
CA ASP A 549 -3.80 -18.12 -45.84
C ASP A 549 -4.29 -16.83 -46.52
N ALA A 550 -3.35 -15.94 -46.84
CA ALA A 550 -3.67 -14.64 -47.43
C ALA A 550 -4.31 -14.75 -48.84
N THR A 551 -4.08 -15.84 -49.57
CA THR A 551 -4.64 -16.06 -50.90
C THR A 551 -6.13 -16.37 -50.82
N ASN A 552 -6.50 -17.28 -49.89
CA ASN A 552 -7.88 -17.71 -49.71
C ASN A 552 -8.62 -16.92 -48.63
N LYS A 553 -7.93 -16.06 -47.88
CA LYS A 553 -8.44 -15.22 -46.78
C LYS A 553 -9.13 -16.03 -45.68
N VAL A 554 -8.52 -17.14 -45.30
CA VAL A 554 -8.97 -18.04 -44.23
C VAL A 554 -7.83 -18.45 -43.35
N PHE A 555 -8.11 -18.88 -42.14
CA PHE A 555 -7.15 -19.58 -41.27
C PHE A 555 -7.14 -21.07 -41.65
N LYS A 556 -5.96 -21.71 -41.64
CA LYS A 556 -5.76 -23.05 -42.16
C LYS A 556 -4.80 -23.85 -41.30
N VAL A 557 -5.11 -25.16 -41.19
CA VAL A 557 -4.16 -26.15 -40.65
C VAL A 557 -4.30 -27.46 -41.44
N THR A 558 -3.19 -28.18 -41.60
CA THR A 558 -3.18 -29.53 -42.15
C THR A 558 -2.54 -30.48 -41.15
N LEU A 559 -3.28 -31.47 -40.69
CA LEU A 559 -2.82 -32.38 -39.63
C LEU A 559 -3.52 -33.74 -39.73
N ASN A 560 -2.97 -34.74 -39.03
CA ASN A 560 -3.62 -36.04 -38.88
C ASN A 560 -4.63 -35.97 -37.74
N LEU A 561 -5.87 -36.36 -38.04
CA LEU A 561 -6.93 -36.50 -37.07
C LEU A 561 -7.29 -37.98 -36.85
N VAL A 562 -7.75 -38.30 -35.63
CA VAL A 562 -8.40 -39.57 -35.31
C VAL A 562 -9.91 -39.41 -35.31
N VAL A 563 -10.65 -40.51 -35.17
CA VAL A 563 -12.10 -40.44 -34.95
C VAL A 563 -12.37 -39.75 -33.60
N GLY A 564 -13.22 -38.74 -33.62
CA GLY A 564 -13.49 -37.91 -32.41
C GLY A 564 -14.20 -36.63 -32.80
N ALA A 565 -13.93 -35.56 -32.07
CA ALA A 565 -14.53 -34.25 -32.26
C ALA A 565 -13.48 -33.11 -32.21
N ILE A 566 -13.85 -31.99 -32.82
CA ILE A 566 -13.05 -30.76 -32.83
C ILE A 566 -13.90 -29.53 -32.55
N LYS A 567 -13.23 -28.44 -32.11
CA LYS A 567 -13.78 -27.09 -32.06
C LYS A 567 -12.73 -26.08 -32.49
N PHE A 568 -13.17 -24.91 -32.91
CA PHE A 568 -12.31 -23.73 -33.06
C PHE A 568 -12.31 -22.92 -31.77
N ARG A 569 -11.13 -22.54 -31.28
CA ARG A 569 -10.99 -21.79 -30.06
C ARG A 569 -10.02 -20.62 -30.28
N ALA A 570 -10.32 -19.45 -29.65
CA ALA A 570 -9.46 -18.28 -29.75
C ALA A 570 -8.54 -18.18 -28.53
N ASN A 571 -7.29 -17.77 -28.74
CA ASN A 571 -6.33 -17.37 -27.71
C ASN A 571 -6.08 -18.44 -26.64
N ASP A 572 -6.20 -19.72 -26.95
CA ASP A 572 -6.10 -20.88 -26.05
C ASP A 572 -7.12 -20.81 -24.87
N ALA A 573 -8.20 -20.03 -25.00
CA ALA A 573 -9.21 -19.80 -23.97
C ALA A 573 -10.62 -20.19 -24.44
N TRP A 574 -11.48 -20.58 -23.51
CA TRP A 574 -12.85 -20.98 -23.80
C TRP A 574 -13.85 -19.83 -23.90
N ASP A 575 -13.42 -18.59 -23.62
CA ASP A 575 -14.29 -17.41 -23.70
C ASP A 575 -14.81 -17.14 -25.09
N LEU A 576 -14.03 -17.48 -26.11
CA LEU A 576 -14.42 -17.37 -27.50
C LEU A 576 -14.12 -18.69 -28.25
N ASN A 577 -15.14 -19.45 -28.53
CA ASN A 577 -15.05 -20.71 -29.27
C ASN A 577 -16.22 -20.89 -30.20
N TYR A 578 -16.00 -21.65 -31.28
CA TYR A 578 -17.02 -21.94 -32.30
C TYR A 578 -17.09 -23.44 -32.62
N GLY A 579 -18.33 -23.91 -32.87
CA GLY A 579 -18.62 -25.27 -33.25
C GLY A 579 -19.98 -25.34 -33.96
N GLY A 580 -20.52 -26.55 -34.14
CA GLY A 580 -21.80 -26.79 -34.79
C GLY A 580 -21.67 -27.04 -36.28
N ASP A 581 -22.61 -26.52 -37.10
CA ASP A 581 -22.60 -26.66 -38.55
C ASP A 581 -21.44 -25.83 -39.15
N ILE A 582 -20.56 -26.51 -39.91
CA ILE A 582 -19.40 -25.86 -40.53
C ILE A 582 -19.75 -24.78 -41.55
N SER A 583 -20.98 -24.80 -42.08
CA SER A 583 -21.48 -23.75 -42.98
C SER A 583 -22.04 -22.53 -42.26
N ALA A 584 -22.27 -22.62 -40.92
CA ALA A 584 -22.82 -21.58 -40.08
C ALA A 584 -22.46 -21.85 -38.60
N LEU A 585 -21.17 -21.69 -38.26
CA LEU A 585 -20.64 -21.93 -36.92
C LEU A 585 -21.27 -21.00 -35.89
N THR A 586 -21.48 -21.50 -34.68
CA THR A 586 -22.07 -20.74 -33.58
C THR A 586 -21.13 -20.67 -32.40
N SER A 587 -21.15 -19.54 -31.66
CA SER A 587 -20.39 -19.37 -30.43
C SER A 587 -20.88 -20.38 -29.38
N GLY A 588 -19.95 -21.13 -28.77
CA GLY A 588 -20.26 -22.21 -27.84
C GLY A 588 -21.00 -23.42 -28.51
N GLY A 589 -21.10 -23.44 -29.83
CA GLY A 589 -21.81 -24.49 -30.57
C GLY A 589 -21.31 -25.91 -30.29
N ALA A 590 -22.06 -26.93 -30.76
CA ALA A 590 -21.73 -28.34 -30.54
C ALA A 590 -20.35 -28.71 -31.12
N ASP A 591 -19.74 -29.76 -30.61
CA ASP A 591 -18.50 -30.30 -31.15
C ASP A 591 -18.69 -30.81 -32.59
N ILE A 592 -17.71 -30.58 -33.45
CA ILE A 592 -17.74 -30.98 -34.86
C ILE A 592 -17.14 -32.37 -34.98
N ALA A 593 -17.92 -33.35 -35.46
CA ALA A 593 -17.51 -34.74 -35.53
C ALA A 593 -16.52 -35.03 -36.69
N ILE A 594 -15.47 -35.78 -36.39
CA ILE A 594 -14.53 -36.37 -37.34
C ILE A 594 -14.80 -37.87 -37.42
N ALA A 595 -15.48 -38.30 -38.49
CA ALA A 595 -16.00 -39.66 -38.64
C ALA A 595 -14.94 -40.72 -38.99
N SER A 596 -13.78 -40.35 -39.50
CA SER A 596 -12.72 -41.29 -39.86
C SER A 596 -11.33 -40.69 -39.63
N ALA A 597 -10.37 -41.51 -39.21
CA ALA A 597 -8.98 -41.09 -39.07
C ALA A 597 -8.36 -40.82 -40.45
N GLY A 598 -7.43 -39.84 -40.50
CA GLY A 598 -6.71 -39.49 -41.73
C GLY A 598 -6.01 -38.15 -41.63
N ASN A 599 -5.32 -37.79 -42.72
CA ASN A 599 -4.78 -36.46 -42.89
C ASN A 599 -5.87 -35.52 -43.40
N TYR A 600 -6.04 -34.36 -42.75
CA TYR A 600 -7.08 -33.39 -43.09
C TYR A 600 -6.50 -32.01 -43.28
N THR A 601 -7.02 -31.31 -44.27
CA THR A 601 -6.87 -29.84 -44.39
C THR A 601 -8.17 -29.19 -43.93
N ILE A 602 -8.03 -28.33 -42.90
CA ILE A 602 -9.14 -27.60 -42.28
C ILE A 602 -8.91 -26.11 -42.52
N THR A 603 -9.97 -25.44 -42.98
CA THR A 603 -9.98 -23.97 -43.07
C THR A 603 -11.07 -23.39 -42.19
N PHE A 604 -10.85 -22.17 -41.69
CA PHE A 604 -11.78 -21.44 -40.83
C PHE A 604 -11.79 -19.94 -41.21
N ASP A 605 -12.98 -19.45 -41.51
CA ASP A 605 -13.26 -18.01 -41.66
C ASP A 605 -13.90 -17.48 -40.39
N PRO A 606 -13.16 -16.74 -39.53
CA PRO A 606 -13.70 -16.24 -38.27
C PRO A 606 -14.69 -15.09 -38.42
N TRP A 607 -14.77 -14.47 -39.58
CA TRP A 607 -15.70 -13.37 -39.87
C TRP A 607 -16.96 -13.86 -40.57
N GLY A 608 -16.85 -14.82 -41.47
CA GLY A 608 -17.99 -15.51 -42.09
C GLY A 608 -18.59 -16.62 -41.24
N LEU A 609 -17.90 -17.00 -40.14
CA LEU A 609 -18.26 -18.11 -39.24
C LEU A 609 -18.50 -19.43 -40.01
N THR A 610 -17.59 -19.73 -40.93
CA THR A 610 -17.65 -20.94 -41.75
C THR A 610 -16.31 -21.69 -41.68
N ALA A 611 -16.38 -22.99 -41.93
CA ALA A 611 -15.21 -23.83 -42.03
C ALA A 611 -15.30 -24.85 -43.16
N THR A 612 -14.18 -25.38 -43.62
CA THR A 612 -14.13 -26.58 -44.45
C THR A 612 -13.27 -27.64 -43.78
N ILE A 613 -13.63 -28.90 -43.94
CA ILE A 613 -12.92 -30.05 -43.41
C ILE A 613 -12.74 -31.05 -44.56
N THR A 614 -11.55 -31.09 -45.14
CA THR A 614 -11.27 -31.91 -46.32
C THR A 614 -10.24 -32.98 -45.95
N LYS A 615 -10.58 -34.24 -46.18
CA LYS A 615 -9.65 -35.38 -46.04
C LYS A 615 -8.78 -35.43 -47.29
N ASN A 616 -7.45 -35.43 -47.09
CA ASN A 616 -6.46 -35.45 -48.17
C ASN A 616 -6.25 -36.84 -48.76
#